data_e693597a94921ec52956a4b0462fb4bb
#
_entry.id   e693597a94921ec52956a4b0462fb4bb
#
_cell.length_a   1.000
_cell.length_b   1.000
_cell.length_c   1.000
_cell.angle_alpha   90.00
_cell.angle_beta   90.00
_cell.angle_gamma   90.00
#
_symmetry.space_group_name_H-M   'P 1'
#
loop_
_entity.id
_entity.type
_entity.pdbx_description
1 polymer ?
#
loop_
_entity_poly.entity_id
_entity_poly.type
_entity_poly.pdbx_seq_one_letter_code
_entity_poly.pdbx_strand_id
1 'polypeptide(L)'
;MKSAQIKSYGGSEVIEINQSAPLPNDPSAGKVLIHVKAAGVNPADWKVREGFFHQMTPLQFPSTLGMDFSGIIEKAGDDISDLKQGDEVYGQAAAIRGGSGAFAEMALANADAIAHKPKTLSHEEAAGLPLVGVSAWQALVETIGLSEGQKILIHGGAGGIGSIAIQLAKKTGAYVATTVSTNDKQFVKEELGADEAIDYKTQTFEDLLPHDYDAVFDTVGGETYTRSFNLLKRGSGVIVSMLEQPNQELMDRFGVKAIFQFTQVNRERLIKLAQWVDQNSIHVNIDRMFPLDEAGKALDYQRDVHPRGKVVLQVSK
;
A
#
# COMPACT_ATOMS: atom_id res chain seq x y z
N MET A 1 26.51 -4.17 -6.10
CA MET A 1 25.14 -4.51 -6.47
C MET A 1 24.49 -3.41 -7.30
N LYS A 2 23.48 -3.74 -8.11
CA LYS A 2 22.67 -2.76 -8.81
C LYS A 2 21.64 -2.12 -7.85
N SER A 3 21.44 -0.80 -7.95
CA SER A 3 20.42 -0.06 -7.18
C SER A 3 19.98 1.22 -7.88
N ALA A 4 18.73 1.63 -7.63
CA ALA A 4 18.22 2.94 -8.05
C ALA A 4 18.38 3.94 -6.90
N GLN A 5 19.24 4.93 -7.10
CA GLN A 5 19.67 5.87 -6.06
C GLN A 5 19.39 7.31 -6.45
N ILE A 6 19.31 8.17 -5.44
CA ILE A 6 19.31 9.62 -5.58
C ILE A 6 20.47 10.24 -4.79
N LYS A 7 21.04 11.34 -5.28
CA LYS A 7 22.08 12.13 -4.61
C LYS A 7 21.57 13.45 -4.05
N SER A 8 20.35 13.80 -4.38
CA SER A 8 19.62 14.96 -3.87
C SER A 8 18.13 14.71 -4.01
N TYR A 9 17.31 15.45 -3.33
CA TYR A 9 15.87 15.50 -3.60
C TYR A 9 15.60 16.18 -4.94
N GLY A 10 14.56 15.73 -5.67
CA GLY A 10 14.19 16.29 -6.97
C GLY A 10 13.16 15.44 -7.72
N GLY A 11 12.95 15.77 -8.99
CA GLY A 11 12.08 15.02 -9.90
C GLY A 11 12.74 13.73 -10.41
N SER A 12 12.26 13.24 -11.54
CA SER A 12 12.76 11.96 -12.13
C SER A 12 14.22 12.03 -12.55
N GLU A 13 14.72 13.21 -12.84
CA GLU A 13 16.10 13.48 -13.28
C GLU A 13 17.16 13.16 -12.23
N VAL A 14 16.79 13.11 -10.94
CA VAL A 14 17.77 12.81 -9.87
C VAL A 14 18.00 11.31 -9.66
N ILE A 15 17.25 10.45 -10.36
CA ILE A 15 17.38 8.99 -10.21
C ILE A 15 18.54 8.49 -11.07
N GLU A 16 19.49 7.84 -10.41
CA GLU A 16 20.63 7.18 -11.04
C GLU A 16 20.57 5.67 -10.79
N ILE A 17 20.78 4.89 -11.85
CA ILE A 17 21.00 3.44 -11.72
C ILE A 17 22.48 3.19 -11.49
N ASN A 18 22.82 2.91 -10.25
CA ASN A 18 24.20 2.56 -9.88
C ASN A 18 24.43 1.05 -10.04
N GLN A 19 25.26 0.67 -11.02
CA GLN A 19 25.58 -0.74 -11.31
C GLN A 19 26.56 -1.35 -10.29
N SER A 20 27.23 -0.49 -9.50
CA SER A 20 28.32 -0.89 -8.60
C SER A 20 28.14 -0.31 -7.18
N ALA A 21 26.90 -0.11 -6.74
CA ALA A 21 26.62 0.31 -5.39
C ALA A 21 27.21 -0.69 -4.37
N PRO A 22 27.73 -0.22 -3.23
CA PRO A 22 28.22 -1.12 -2.19
C PRO A 22 27.07 -2.01 -1.69
N LEU A 23 27.40 -3.21 -1.27
CA LEU A 23 26.46 -4.07 -0.54
C LEU A 23 26.11 -3.40 0.79
N PRO A 24 24.87 -3.56 1.29
CA PRO A 24 24.58 -3.22 2.68
C PRO A 24 25.54 -3.96 3.62
N ASN A 25 25.83 -3.37 4.78
CA ASN A 25 26.61 -4.03 5.81
C ASN A 25 25.91 -5.32 6.29
N ASP A 26 26.69 -6.21 6.90
CA ASP A 26 26.14 -7.36 7.62
C ASP A 26 25.07 -6.92 8.62
N PRO A 27 23.95 -7.67 8.73
CA PRO A 27 22.85 -7.27 9.59
C PRO A 27 23.27 -7.28 11.07
N SER A 28 23.09 -6.14 11.73
CA SER A 28 23.17 -6.03 13.18
C SER A 28 21.91 -6.59 13.85
N ALA A 29 21.85 -6.56 15.18
CA ALA A 29 20.65 -6.91 15.95
C ALA A 29 19.39 -6.20 15.39
N GLY A 30 18.30 -6.94 15.27
CA GLY A 30 17.02 -6.46 14.73
C GLY A 30 16.99 -6.23 13.21
N LYS A 31 18.03 -6.59 12.47
CA LYS A 31 18.13 -6.40 11.00
C LYS A 31 18.22 -7.70 10.24
N VAL A 32 17.73 -7.65 8.99
CA VAL A 32 17.78 -8.78 8.05
C VAL A 32 18.29 -8.29 6.72
N LEU A 33 19.25 -8.97 6.14
CA LEU A 33 19.76 -8.77 4.78
C LEU A 33 18.98 -9.66 3.82
N ILE A 34 18.43 -9.07 2.78
CA ILE A 34 17.52 -9.72 1.85
C ILE A 34 18.04 -9.62 0.42
N HIS A 35 18.00 -10.71 -0.30
CA HIS A 35 18.11 -10.73 -1.74
C HIS A 35 16.74 -10.40 -2.33
N VAL A 36 16.58 -9.19 -2.89
CA VAL A 36 15.29 -8.69 -3.40
C VAL A 36 14.95 -9.35 -4.73
N LYS A 37 13.76 -9.93 -4.83
CA LYS A 37 13.21 -10.49 -6.06
C LYS A 37 12.38 -9.46 -6.81
N ALA A 38 11.49 -8.80 -6.11
CA ALA A 38 10.63 -7.75 -6.63
C ALA A 38 10.45 -6.62 -5.62
N ALA A 39 10.19 -5.41 -6.11
CA ALA A 39 9.89 -4.25 -5.28
C ALA A 39 8.60 -3.55 -5.73
N GLY A 40 7.71 -3.27 -4.79
CA GLY A 40 6.46 -2.57 -5.05
C GLY A 40 6.67 -1.06 -5.13
N VAL A 41 6.08 -0.42 -6.13
CA VAL A 41 6.11 1.04 -6.30
C VAL A 41 4.88 1.67 -5.67
N ASN A 42 5.08 2.69 -4.87
CA ASN A 42 4.02 3.40 -4.14
C ASN A 42 4.10 4.93 -4.35
N PRO A 43 2.99 5.67 -4.19
CA PRO A 43 3.03 7.13 -4.17
C PRO A 43 4.03 7.71 -3.16
N ALA A 44 4.24 7.01 -2.04
CA ALA A 44 5.21 7.42 -1.03
C ALA A 44 6.65 7.45 -1.56
N ASP A 45 7.02 6.59 -2.50
CA ASP A 45 8.39 6.52 -3.02
C ASP A 45 8.78 7.78 -3.81
N TRP A 46 7.91 8.28 -4.70
CA TRP A 46 8.20 9.53 -5.40
C TRP A 46 8.09 10.75 -4.46
N LYS A 47 7.24 10.72 -3.43
CA LYS A 47 7.20 11.75 -2.38
C LYS A 47 8.50 11.78 -1.57
N VAL A 48 9.07 10.61 -1.25
CA VAL A 48 10.41 10.51 -0.61
C VAL A 48 11.48 11.09 -1.54
N ARG A 49 11.48 10.72 -2.83
CA ARG A 49 12.38 11.26 -3.83
C ARG A 49 12.34 12.78 -3.91
N GLU A 50 11.15 13.37 -3.87
CA GLU A 50 10.94 14.82 -3.97
C GLU A 50 11.12 15.56 -2.63
N GLY A 51 11.40 14.82 -1.54
CA GLY A 51 11.73 15.42 -0.25
C GLY A 51 10.53 15.83 0.60
N PHE A 52 9.31 15.33 0.33
CA PHE A 52 8.13 15.66 1.14
C PHE A 52 8.31 15.34 2.64
N PHE A 53 9.13 14.35 2.95
CA PHE A 53 9.38 13.92 4.33
C PHE A 53 10.71 14.42 4.90
N HIS A 54 11.46 15.27 4.19
CA HIS A 54 12.83 15.63 4.54
C HIS A 54 12.96 16.31 5.92
N GLN A 55 11.95 17.07 6.34
CA GLN A 55 11.97 17.72 7.66
C GLN A 55 11.81 16.74 8.82
N MET A 56 11.07 15.64 8.62
CA MET A 56 10.83 14.63 9.65
C MET A 56 11.90 13.53 9.64
N THR A 57 12.28 13.09 8.45
CA THR A 57 13.22 11.98 8.23
C THR A 57 14.12 12.30 7.03
N PRO A 58 15.19 13.09 7.24
CA PRO A 58 16.13 13.44 6.16
C PRO A 58 16.87 12.19 5.69
N LEU A 59 17.03 12.04 4.37
CA LEU A 59 17.85 10.99 3.77
C LEU A 59 19.34 11.33 3.87
N GLN A 60 20.16 10.29 4.03
CA GLN A 60 21.60 10.36 3.81
C GLN A 60 21.89 10.00 2.36
N PHE A 61 22.54 10.90 1.63
CA PHE A 61 22.88 10.68 0.22
C PHE A 61 24.26 10.07 0.02
N PRO A 62 24.45 9.20 -1.02
CA PRO A 62 23.44 8.69 -1.92
C PRO A 62 22.47 7.74 -1.21
N SER A 63 21.17 7.82 -1.52
CA SER A 63 20.14 7.00 -0.91
C SER A 63 19.44 6.13 -1.95
N THR A 64 19.30 4.84 -1.68
CA THR A 64 18.49 3.94 -2.49
C THR A 64 17.01 4.15 -2.18
N LEU A 65 16.18 4.22 -3.23
CA LEU A 65 14.73 4.40 -3.13
C LEU A 65 14.02 3.06 -2.86
N GLY A 66 12.70 3.14 -2.71
CA GLY A 66 11.79 1.99 -2.56
C GLY A 66 11.53 1.60 -1.12
N MET A 67 10.26 1.32 -0.87
CA MET A 67 9.79 0.90 0.46
C MET A 67 9.48 -0.59 0.49
N ASP A 68 8.54 -1.04 -0.35
CA ASP A 68 7.97 -2.37 -0.34
C ASP A 68 8.81 -3.35 -1.17
N PHE A 69 8.98 -4.57 -0.68
CA PHE A 69 9.68 -5.64 -1.39
C PHE A 69 9.09 -7.02 -1.09
N SER A 70 9.49 -7.98 -1.94
CA SER A 70 9.52 -9.42 -1.63
C SER A 70 10.86 -10.00 -2.07
N GLY A 71 11.39 -10.96 -1.30
CA GLY A 71 12.69 -11.53 -1.56
C GLY A 71 13.02 -12.71 -0.65
N ILE A 72 14.29 -13.09 -0.63
CA ILE A 72 14.81 -14.23 0.10
C ILE A 72 15.84 -13.74 1.12
N ILE A 73 15.74 -14.22 2.34
CA ILE A 73 16.72 -13.88 3.40
C ILE A 73 18.09 -14.42 3.03
N GLU A 74 19.08 -13.54 2.93
CA GLU A 74 20.49 -13.88 2.81
C GLU A 74 21.12 -14.12 4.19
N LYS A 75 20.84 -13.22 5.16
CA LYS A 75 21.37 -13.29 6.52
C LYS A 75 20.46 -12.56 7.49
N ALA A 76 20.27 -13.10 8.69
CA ALA A 76 19.59 -12.44 9.79
C ALA A 76 20.58 -12.06 10.90
N GLY A 77 20.27 -11.03 11.67
CA GLY A 77 21.00 -10.69 12.89
C GLY A 77 20.90 -11.80 13.95
N ASP A 78 21.91 -11.90 14.80
CA ASP A 78 22.06 -13.01 15.75
C ASP A 78 20.93 -13.13 16.78
N ASP A 79 20.19 -12.06 16.99
CA ASP A 79 19.03 -11.99 17.91
C ASP A 79 17.71 -12.44 17.28
N ILE A 80 17.69 -12.77 15.99
CA ILE A 80 16.51 -13.18 15.24
C ILE A 80 16.49 -14.70 15.10
N SER A 81 15.53 -15.35 15.73
CA SER A 81 15.45 -16.82 15.79
C SER A 81 14.40 -17.44 14.83
N ASP A 82 13.43 -16.66 14.40
CA ASP A 82 12.27 -17.11 13.64
C ASP A 82 12.28 -16.72 12.14
N LEU A 83 13.37 -16.09 11.70
CA LEU A 83 13.68 -15.79 10.31
C LEU A 83 15.11 -16.29 10.01
N LYS A 84 15.27 -17.07 8.98
CA LYS A 84 16.56 -17.72 8.65
C LYS A 84 16.89 -17.58 7.17
N GLN A 85 18.14 -17.78 6.83
CA GLN A 85 18.62 -17.83 5.45
C GLN A 85 17.78 -18.81 4.60
N GLY A 86 17.36 -18.33 3.43
CA GLY A 86 16.53 -19.08 2.49
C GLY A 86 15.02 -18.87 2.67
N ASP A 87 14.57 -18.23 3.75
CA ASP A 87 13.14 -17.94 3.92
C ASP A 87 12.67 -16.89 2.90
N GLU A 88 11.52 -17.15 2.26
CA GLU A 88 10.83 -16.17 1.42
C GLU A 88 10.05 -15.19 2.29
N VAL A 89 10.34 -13.90 2.11
CA VAL A 89 9.78 -12.82 2.93
C VAL A 89 9.22 -11.68 2.09
N TYR A 90 8.36 -10.88 2.71
CA TYR A 90 7.88 -9.62 2.17
C TYR A 90 7.77 -8.57 3.26
N GLY A 91 7.76 -7.30 2.90
CA GLY A 91 7.67 -6.21 3.88
C GLY A 91 8.30 -4.92 3.38
N GLN A 92 8.92 -4.17 4.28
CA GLN A 92 9.51 -2.87 3.97
C GLN A 92 10.99 -2.78 4.33
N ALA A 93 11.77 -2.17 3.41
CA ALA A 93 13.17 -1.81 3.61
C ALA A 93 13.42 -0.29 3.44
N ALA A 94 12.42 0.53 3.75
CA ALA A 94 12.44 1.97 3.52
C ALA A 94 13.61 2.69 4.22
N ALA A 95 14.40 3.46 3.47
CA ALA A 95 15.52 4.23 4.00
C ALA A 95 15.08 5.23 5.09
N ILE A 96 13.91 5.87 4.92
CA ILE A 96 13.33 6.78 5.91
C ILE A 96 12.88 6.11 7.22
N ARG A 97 12.94 4.77 7.29
CA ARG A 97 12.61 3.96 8.48
C ARG A 97 13.78 3.09 8.94
N GLY A 98 14.99 3.43 8.53
CA GLY A 98 16.22 2.74 8.93
C GLY A 98 16.52 1.47 8.13
N GLY A 99 15.84 1.21 7.02
CA GLY A 99 16.23 0.25 6.01
C GLY A 99 17.25 0.85 5.03
N SER A 100 17.61 0.10 3.98
CA SER A 100 18.55 0.56 2.96
C SER A 100 17.92 0.95 1.62
N GLY A 101 16.60 0.85 1.47
CA GLY A 101 15.87 1.01 0.22
C GLY A 101 15.68 -0.33 -0.52
N ALA A 102 14.46 -0.53 -1.07
CA ALA A 102 14.05 -1.77 -1.73
C ALA A 102 14.37 -1.82 -3.24
N PHE A 103 14.69 -0.69 -3.87
CA PHE A 103 15.01 -0.65 -5.30
C PHE A 103 16.48 -0.99 -5.55
N ALA A 104 16.88 -2.18 -5.10
CA ALA A 104 18.24 -2.71 -5.18
C ALA A 104 18.22 -4.23 -5.14
N GLU A 105 19.30 -4.87 -5.66
CA GLU A 105 19.45 -6.32 -5.62
C GLU A 105 19.52 -6.89 -4.20
N MET A 106 20.08 -6.11 -3.26
CA MET A 106 20.15 -6.45 -1.83
C MET A 106 19.60 -5.30 -1.00
N ALA A 107 18.81 -5.63 0.02
CA ALA A 107 18.26 -4.64 0.95
C ALA A 107 18.45 -5.09 2.40
N LEU A 108 18.74 -4.11 3.28
CA LEU A 108 18.73 -4.29 4.72
C LEU A 108 17.40 -3.77 5.26
N ALA A 109 16.64 -4.63 5.94
CA ALA A 109 15.35 -4.28 6.53
C ALA A 109 15.35 -4.48 8.05
N ASN A 110 14.42 -3.80 8.74
CA ASN A 110 14.13 -4.11 10.14
C ASN A 110 13.32 -5.40 10.22
N ALA A 111 13.65 -6.29 11.14
CA ALA A 111 12.93 -7.55 11.34
C ALA A 111 11.45 -7.34 11.74
N ASP A 112 11.14 -6.22 12.39
CA ASP A 112 9.78 -5.82 12.78
C ASP A 112 8.93 -5.28 11.61
N ALA A 113 9.55 -5.07 10.45
CA ALA A 113 8.88 -4.58 9.22
C ALA A 113 8.77 -5.66 8.13
N ILE A 114 9.06 -6.93 8.45
CA ILE A 114 9.00 -8.05 7.49
C ILE A 114 8.29 -9.26 8.09
N ALA A 115 7.74 -10.12 7.21
CA ALA A 115 7.16 -11.41 7.56
C ALA A 115 7.37 -12.41 6.42
N HIS A 116 7.10 -13.71 6.68
CA HIS A 116 7.05 -14.70 5.62
C HIS A 116 6.04 -14.30 4.54
N LYS A 117 6.43 -14.43 3.29
CA LYS A 117 5.60 -14.16 2.12
C LYS A 117 4.35 -15.05 2.14
N PRO A 118 3.16 -14.53 1.74
CA PRO A 118 2.01 -15.39 1.46
C PRO A 118 2.39 -16.51 0.49
N LYS A 119 2.02 -17.74 0.80
CA LYS A 119 2.42 -18.92 0.02
C LYS A 119 1.78 -18.95 -1.36
N THR A 120 0.59 -18.37 -1.47
CA THR A 120 -0.22 -18.34 -2.69
C THR A 120 0.21 -17.27 -3.69
N LEU A 121 1.06 -16.30 -3.28
CA LEU A 121 1.51 -15.20 -4.12
C LEU A 121 2.91 -15.43 -4.68
N SER A 122 3.13 -14.97 -5.90
CA SER A 122 4.47 -14.78 -6.47
C SER A 122 5.25 -13.70 -5.71
N HIS A 123 6.56 -13.55 -5.99
CA HIS A 123 7.33 -12.45 -5.41
C HIS A 123 6.86 -11.08 -5.91
N GLU A 124 6.43 -10.98 -7.16
CA GLU A 124 5.92 -9.76 -7.77
C GLU A 124 4.62 -9.30 -7.08
N GLU A 125 3.67 -10.22 -6.90
CA GLU A 125 2.43 -9.95 -6.19
C GLU A 125 2.67 -9.61 -4.72
N ALA A 126 3.53 -10.38 -4.05
CA ALA A 126 3.86 -10.15 -2.64
C ALA A 126 4.60 -8.82 -2.43
N ALA A 127 5.45 -8.37 -3.37
CA ALA A 127 6.08 -7.06 -3.32
C ALA A 127 5.07 -5.91 -3.44
N GLY A 128 3.98 -6.14 -4.17
CA GLY A 128 2.89 -5.16 -4.30
C GLY A 128 2.02 -5.01 -3.06
N LEU A 129 2.11 -5.89 -2.07
CA LEU A 129 1.13 -6.01 -0.99
C LEU A 129 1.43 -5.21 0.29
N PRO A 130 2.67 -5.00 0.77
CA PRO A 130 2.93 -4.53 2.15
C PRO A 130 2.19 -3.25 2.52
N LEU A 131 2.43 -2.15 1.80
CA LEU A 131 1.79 -0.87 2.12
C LEU A 131 0.27 -0.92 1.91
N VAL A 132 -0.17 -1.38 0.73
CA VAL A 132 -1.59 -1.32 0.35
C VAL A 132 -2.44 -2.30 1.15
N GLY A 133 -1.93 -3.51 1.38
CA GLY A 133 -2.63 -4.53 2.16
C GLY A 133 -2.74 -4.16 3.63
N VAL A 134 -1.66 -3.65 4.24
CA VAL A 134 -1.70 -3.16 5.63
C VAL A 134 -2.60 -1.93 5.75
N SER A 135 -2.64 -1.03 4.74
CA SER A 135 -3.57 0.10 4.75
C SER A 135 -5.02 -0.36 4.80
N ALA A 136 -5.39 -1.29 3.93
CA ALA A 136 -6.74 -1.86 3.90
C ALA A 136 -7.08 -2.61 5.19
N TRP A 137 -6.16 -3.44 5.69
CA TRP A 137 -6.32 -4.19 6.95
C TRP A 137 -6.55 -3.26 8.13
N GLN A 138 -5.66 -2.29 8.31
CA GLN A 138 -5.74 -1.33 9.43
C GLN A 138 -7.04 -0.53 9.37
N ALA A 139 -7.48 -0.08 8.18
CA ALA A 139 -8.74 0.66 8.04
C ALA A 139 -9.96 -0.21 8.34
N LEU A 140 -10.09 -1.35 7.65
CA LEU A 140 -11.32 -2.12 7.66
C LEU A 140 -11.44 -3.03 8.90
N VAL A 141 -10.34 -3.66 9.32
CA VAL A 141 -10.36 -4.64 10.42
C VAL A 141 -10.13 -3.97 11.77
N GLU A 142 -9.08 -3.13 11.88
CA GLU A 142 -8.68 -2.59 13.18
C GLU A 142 -9.43 -1.31 13.55
N THR A 143 -9.67 -0.41 12.57
CA THR A 143 -10.25 0.90 12.84
C THR A 143 -11.77 0.91 12.70
N ILE A 144 -12.30 0.40 11.59
CA ILE A 144 -13.76 0.32 11.34
C ILE A 144 -14.36 -0.86 12.10
N GLY A 145 -13.65 -2.00 12.13
CA GLY A 145 -14.21 -3.25 12.67
C GLY A 145 -15.33 -3.78 11.76
N LEU A 146 -15.13 -3.72 10.45
CA LEU A 146 -16.14 -4.08 9.45
C LEU A 146 -16.59 -5.54 9.64
N SER A 147 -17.91 -5.75 9.61
CA SER A 147 -18.53 -7.05 9.83
C SER A 147 -19.59 -7.40 8.77
N GLU A 148 -20.04 -8.65 8.78
CA GLU A 148 -21.07 -9.15 7.88
C GLU A 148 -22.35 -8.31 7.91
N GLY A 149 -22.92 -8.05 6.75
CA GLY A 149 -24.15 -7.28 6.57
C GLY A 149 -24.00 -5.75 6.65
N GLN A 150 -22.83 -5.24 7.03
CA GLN A 150 -22.57 -3.80 6.99
C GLN A 150 -22.35 -3.30 5.56
N LYS A 151 -22.60 -2.02 5.34
CA LYS A 151 -22.38 -1.33 4.06
C LYS A 151 -21.15 -0.43 4.14
N ILE A 152 -20.25 -0.57 3.18
CA ILE A 152 -19.07 0.30 3.06
C ILE A 152 -18.97 0.91 1.67
N LEU A 153 -18.61 2.20 1.61
CA LEU A 153 -18.18 2.87 0.39
C LEU A 153 -16.65 2.96 0.41
N ILE A 154 -16.00 2.47 -0.66
CA ILE A 154 -14.54 2.53 -0.83
C ILE A 154 -14.24 3.45 -2.02
N HIS A 155 -13.61 4.60 -1.78
CA HIS A 155 -13.18 5.49 -2.85
C HIS A 155 -11.86 5.03 -3.47
N GLY A 156 -11.75 5.16 -4.81
CA GLY A 156 -10.55 4.72 -5.53
C GLY A 156 -10.41 3.20 -5.63
N GLY A 157 -11.50 2.49 -5.86
CA GLY A 157 -11.57 1.02 -5.80
C GLY A 157 -10.65 0.26 -6.74
N ALA A 158 -10.27 0.84 -7.89
CA ALA A 158 -9.36 0.19 -8.82
C ALA A 158 -7.88 0.41 -8.50
N GLY A 159 -7.55 1.30 -7.57
CA GLY A 159 -6.17 1.55 -7.15
C GLY A 159 -5.61 0.47 -6.23
N GLY A 160 -4.32 0.60 -5.88
CA GLY A 160 -3.63 -0.42 -5.07
C GLY A 160 -4.31 -0.72 -3.74
N ILE A 161 -4.67 0.30 -2.95
CA ILE A 161 -5.35 0.12 -1.65
C ILE A 161 -6.79 -0.34 -1.87
N GLY A 162 -7.53 0.33 -2.77
CA GLY A 162 -8.95 0.05 -3.00
C GLY A 162 -9.21 -1.37 -3.46
N SER A 163 -8.37 -1.92 -4.34
CA SER A 163 -8.53 -3.28 -4.86
C SER A 163 -8.39 -4.36 -3.76
N ILE A 164 -7.50 -4.17 -2.82
CA ILE A 164 -7.36 -5.06 -1.65
C ILE A 164 -8.51 -4.83 -0.65
N ALA A 165 -8.89 -3.57 -0.42
CA ALA A 165 -9.97 -3.22 0.49
C ALA A 165 -11.32 -3.79 0.05
N ILE A 166 -11.64 -3.77 -1.25
CA ILE A 166 -12.88 -4.38 -1.79
C ILE A 166 -12.89 -5.87 -1.50
N GLN A 167 -11.83 -6.60 -1.84
CA GLN A 167 -11.74 -8.03 -1.60
C GLN A 167 -11.85 -8.36 -0.09
N LEU A 168 -11.16 -7.59 0.76
CA LEU A 168 -11.25 -7.76 2.21
C LEU A 168 -12.68 -7.57 2.70
N ALA A 169 -13.34 -6.47 2.31
CA ALA A 169 -14.72 -6.19 2.69
C ALA A 169 -15.70 -7.26 2.20
N LYS A 170 -15.53 -7.75 0.97
CA LYS A 170 -16.38 -8.82 0.42
C LYS A 170 -16.21 -10.14 1.16
N LYS A 171 -14.99 -10.49 1.55
CA LYS A 171 -14.72 -11.71 2.32
C LYS A 171 -15.24 -11.63 3.77
N THR A 172 -15.42 -10.43 4.32
CA THR A 172 -16.12 -10.27 5.62
C THR A 172 -17.65 -10.31 5.50
N GLY A 173 -18.20 -10.40 4.29
CA GLY A 173 -19.66 -10.42 4.06
C GLY A 173 -20.31 -9.04 4.00
N ALA A 174 -19.53 -7.97 3.82
CA ALA A 174 -20.06 -6.62 3.69
C ALA A 174 -20.63 -6.35 2.29
N TYR A 175 -21.59 -5.41 2.22
CA TYR A 175 -22.02 -4.81 0.96
C TYR A 175 -21.05 -3.68 0.59
N VAL A 176 -20.49 -3.74 -0.61
CA VAL A 176 -19.41 -2.85 -1.05
C VAL A 176 -19.83 -2.03 -2.26
N ALA A 177 -19.93 -0.71 -2.08
CA ALA A 177 -19.93 0.25 -3.18
C ALA A 177 -18.53 0.84 -3.36
N THR A 178 -18.18 1.22 -4.59
CA THR A 178 -16.90 1.85 -4.87
C THR A 178 -16.99 2.90 -5.96
N THR A 179 -16.11 3.90 -5.90
CA THR A 179 -15.93 4.88 -6.98
C THR A 179 -14.71 4.53 -7.81
N VAL A 180 -14.88 4.52 -9.12
CA VAL A 180 -13.82 4.17 -10.09
C VAL A 180 -13.98 4.99 -11.37
N SER A 181 -13.02 4.88 -12.29
CA SER A 181 -13.17 5.39 -13.64
C SER A 181 -14.09 4.48 -14.48
N THR A 182 -14.63 5.01 -15.59
CA THR A 182 -15.49 4.26 -16.52
C THR A 182 -14.90 2.90 -16.89
N ASN A 183 -13.61 2.89 -17.20
CA ASN A 183 -12.90 1.70 -17.69
C ASN A 183 -12.66 0.62 -16.62
N ASP A 184 -12.81 0.98 -15.34
CA ASP A 184 -12.53 0.09 -14.23
C ASP A 184 -13.78 -0.53 -13.58
N LYS A 185 -14.98 -0.12 -14.04
CA LYS A 185 -16.25 -0.63 -13.47
C LYS A 185 -16.39 -2.13 -13.57
N GLN A 186 -16.05 -2.70 -14.73
CA GLN A 186 -16.12 -4.15 -14.93
C GLN A 186 -15.14 -4.88 -14.02
N PHE A 187 -13.89 -4.41 -13.95
CA PHE A 187 -12.85 -4.98 -13.10
C PHE A 187 -13.28 -5.06 -11.63
N VAL A 188 -13.73 -3.94 -11.05
CA VAL A 188 -14.08 -3.95 -9.62
C VAL A 188 -15.31 -4.79 -9.31
N LYS A 189 -16.24 -4.95 -10.26
CA LYS A 189 -17.45 -5.77 -10.08
C LYS A 189 -17.19 -7.27 -10.30
N GLU A 190 -16.55 -7.62 -11.40
CA GLU A 190 -16.42 -9.01 -11.84
C GLU A 190 -15.21 -9.71 -11.23
N GLU A 191 -14.10 -9.00 -11.04
CA GLU A 191 -12.88 -9.59 -10.50
C GLU A 191 -12.71 -9.36 -8.99
N LEU A 192 -13.11 -8.17 -8.46
CA LEU A 192 -12.97 -7.85 -7.04
C LEU A 192 -14.26 -8.10 -6.23
N GLY A 193 -15.41 -8.22 -6.90
CA GLY A 193 -16.69 -8.55 -6.29
C GLY A 193 -17.45 -7.37 -5.68
N ALA A 194 -17.14 -6.12 -6.04
CA ALA A 194 -17.92 -4.96 -5.58
C ALA A 194 -19.37 -5.07 -6.03
N ASP A 195 -20.31 -4.79 -5.12
CA ASP A 195 -21.75 -4.84 -5.42
C ASP A 195 -22.17 -3.67 -6.33
N GLU A 196 -21.60 -2.47 -6.07
CA GLU A 196 -21.82 -1.30 -6.91
C GLU A 196 -20.52 -0.61 -7.30
N ALA A 197 -20.47 -0.12 -8.55
CA ALA A 197 -19.36 0.65 -9.09
C ALA A 197 -19.87 1.95 -9.71
N ILE A 198 -19.53 3.08 -9.09
CA ILE A 198 -19.92 4.42 -9.50
C ILE A 198 -18.79 5.05 -10.31
N ASP A 199 -19.11 5.52 -11.50
CA ASP A 199 -18.16 6.25 -12.35
C ASP A 199 -18.06 7.70 -11.88
N TYR A 200 -16.99 8.03 -11.15
CA TYR A 200 -16.81 9.38 -10.60
C TYR A 200 -16.69 10.50 -11.66
N LYS A 201 -16.46 10.14 -12.95
CA LYS A 201 -16.36 11.12 -14.04
C LYS A 201 -17.70 11.58 -14.56
N THR A 202 -18.73 10.75 -14.43
CA THR A 202 -20.05 10.98 -15.02
C THR A 202 -21.20 10.87 -14.04
N GLN A 203 -20.95 10.42 -12.82
CA GLN A 203 -21.97 10.13 -11.81
C GLN A 203 -21.60 10.76 -10.47
N THR A 204 -22.62 11.18 -9.74
CA THR A 204 -22.52 11.68 -8.37
C THR A 204 -22.91 10.55 -7.42
N PHE A 205 -22.00 10.07 -6.62
CA PHE A 205 -22.22 8.88 -5.78
C PHE A 205 -23.31 9.10 -4.72
N GLU A 206 -23.41 10.31 -4.14
CA GLU A 206 -24.43 10.65 -3.16
C GLU A 206 -25.85 10.72 -3.72
N ASP A 207 -26.02 10.90 -5.03
CA ASP A 207 -27.34 10.86 -5.67
C ASP A 207 -27.80 9.44 -5.98
N LEU A 208 -26.87 8.49 -6.05
CA LEU A 208 -27.10 7.10 -6.44
C LEU A 208 -27.18 6.15 -5.26
N LEU A 209 -26.42 6.42 -4.22
CA LEU A 209 -26.31 5.54 -3.06
C LEU A 209 -27.26 5.97 -1.93
N PRO A 210 -27.84 5.01 -1.19
CA PRO A 210 -28.64 5.32 0.00
C PRO A 210 -27.77 5.94 1.10
N HIS A 211 -28.40 6.75 1.97
CA HIS A 211 -27.72 7.46 3.06
C HIS A 211 -27.75 6.60 4.35
N ASP A 212 -27.31 5.37 4.25
CA ASP A 212 -27.34 4.38 5.35
C ASP A 212 -26.07 3.52 5.44
N TYR A 213 -24.93 4.07 4.97
CA TYR A 213 -23.65 3.38 5.04
C TYR A 213 -23.08 3.35 6.46
N ASP A 214 -22.55 2.21 6.87
CA ASP A 214 -21.88 2.04 8.15
C ASP A 214 -20.48 2.66 8.13
N ALA A 215 -19.82 2.59 6.97
CA ALA A 215 -18.46 3.09 6.83
C ALA A 215 -18.17 3.69 5.44
N VAL A 216 -17.18 4.60 5.43
CA VAL A 216 -16.51 5.06 4.22
C VAL A 216 -15.01 4.88 4.41
N PHE A 217 -14.34 4.27 3.44
CA PHE A 217 -12.88 4.25 3.36
C PHE A 217 -12.43 5.13 2.19
N ASP A 218 -11.80 6.25 2.54
CA ASP A 218 -11.40 7.28 1.58
C ASP A 218 -9.91 7.23 1.30
N THR A 219 -9.56 6.97 0.03
CA THR A 219 -8.19 7.00 -0.49
C THR A 219 -7.98 8.10 -1.53
N VAL A 220 -8.93 9.05 -1.64
CA VAL A 220 -8.96 10.10 -2.66
C VAL A 220 -8.82 11.51 -2.06
N GLY A 221 -9.54 11.78 -0.95
CA GLY A 221 -9.51 13.07 -0.27
C GLY A 221 -10.33 14.18 -0.94
N GLY A 222 -10.11 15.42 -0.48
CA GLY A 222 -10.71 16.62 -1.03
C GLY A 222 -12.26 16.66 -0.91
N GLU A 223 -12.91 17.10 -1.97
CA GLU A 223 -14.38 17.17 -2.00
C GLU A 223 -15.04 15.80 -1.85
N THR A 224 -14.41 14.74 -2.36
CA THR A 224 -14.90 13.36 -2.21
C THR A 224 -15.04 12.99 -0.73
N TYR A 225 -14.03 13.28 0.08
CA TYR A 225 -14.10 13.10 1.53
C TYR A 225 -15.25 13.87 2.16
N THR A 226 -15.35 15.18 1.89
CA THR A 226 -16.38 16.05 2.47
C THR A 226 -17.80 15.60 2.13
N ARG A 227 -18.03 15.23 0.87
CA ARG A 227 -19.34 14.78 0.36
C ARG A 227 -19.75 13.42 0.92
N SER A 228 -18.78 12.57 1.28
CA SER A 228 -19.03 11.23 1.83
C SER A 228 -19.77 11.22 3.17
N PHE A 229 -19.70 12.31 3.94
CA PHE A 229 -20.41 12.42 5.21
C PHE A 229 -21.94 12.31 5.04
N ASN A 230 -22.47 12.69 3.88
CA ASN A 230 -23.90 12.59 3.60
C ASN A 230 -24.41 11.14 3.56
N LEU A 231 -23.56 10.17 3.22
CA LEU A 231 -23.95 8.77 3.09
C LEU A 231 -23.97 8.01 4.41
N LEU A 232 -23.28 8.51 5.43
CA LEU A 232 -23.06 7.78 6.67
C LEU A 232 -24.30 7.75 7.56
N LYS A 233 -24.53 6.61 8.20
CA LYS A 233 -25.56 6.45 9.25
C LYS A 233 -25.31 7.44 10.38
N ARG A 234 -26.28 8.30 10.67
CA ARG A 234 -26.21 9.22 11.81
C ARG A 234 -26.06 8.47 13.13
N GLY A 235 -25.13 8.94 13.96
CA GLY A 235 -24.86 8.39 15.30
C GLY A 235 -23.93 7.20 15.35
N SER A 236 -23.68 6.51 14.21
CA SER A 236 -22.83 5.30 14.21
C SER A 236 -21.85 5.22 13.04
N GLY A 237 -22.04 5.99 11.98
CA GLY A 237 -21.18 5.95 10.79
C GLY A 237 -19.74 6.37 11.08
N VAL A 238 -18.81 5.78 10.33
CA VAL A 238 -17.35 6.05 10.45
C VAL A 238 -16.77 6.33 9.07
N ILE A 239 -16.00 7.41 8.93
CA ILE A 239 -15.15 7.64 7.77
C ILE A 239 -13.68 7.53 8.17
N VAL A 240 -12.92 6.69 7.46
CA VAL A 240 -11.46 6.60 7.58
C VAL A 240 -10.85 7.17 6.31
N SER A 241 -10.03 8.20 6.44
CA SER A 241 -9.31 8.80 5.31
C SER A 241 -7.81 8.60 5.43
N MET A 242 -7.18 8.33 4.28
CA MET A 242 -5.73 8.26 4.13
C MET A 242 -5.09 9.63 3.86
N LEU A 243 -5.91 10.66 3.59
CA LEU A 243 -5.44 11.94 3.08
C LEU A 243 -5.92 13.14 3.89
N GLU A 244 -7.11 13.04 4.53
CA GLU A 244 -7.76 14.16 5.19
C GLU A 244 -7.76 14.01 6.71
N GLN A 245 -7.46 15.10 7.40
CA GLN A 245 -7.63 15.19 8.84
C GLN A 245 -9.12 15.24 9.22
N PRO A 246 -9.50 14.74 10.40
CA PRO A 246 -10.88 14.82 10.88
C PRO A 246 -11.40 16.26 10.87
N ASN A 247 -12.59 16.45 10.28
CA ASN A 247 -13.29 17.74 10.28
C ASN A 247 -14.35 17.73 11.36
N GLN A 248 -14.12 18.47 12.46
CA GLN A 248 -15.02 18.47 13.62
C GLN A 248 -16.43 19.01 13.29
N GLU A 249 -16.53 20.04 12.46
CA GLU A 249 -17.82 20.60 12.05
C GLU A 249 -18.67 19.57 11.31
N LEU A 250 -18.08 18.81 10.38
CA LEU A 250 -18.77 17.75 9.67
C LEU A 250 -19.14 16.58 10.60
N MET A 251 -18.23 16.20 11.51
CA MET A 251 -18.52 15.16 12.50
C MET A 251 -19.73 15.51 13.36
N ASP A 252 -19.79 16.74 13.86
CA ASP A 252 -20.90 17.22 14.69
C ASP A 252 -22.22 17.35 13.89
N ARG A 253 -22.14 17.91 12.68
CA ARG A 253 -23.30 18.10 11.78
C ARG A 253 -23.96 16.78 11.42
N PHE A 254 -23.17 15.74 11.14
CA PHE A 254 -23.70 14.44 10.71
C PHE A 254 -23.79 13.42 11.85
N GLY A 255 -23.20 13.70 13.01
CA GLY A 255 -23.17 12.80 14.17
C GLY A 255 -22.38 11.52 13.89
N VAL A 256 -21.22 11.63 13.21
CA VAL A 256 -20.39 10.50 12.78
C VAL A 256 -18.96 10.66 13.24
N LYS A 257 -18.16 9.60 13.13
CA LYS A 257 -16.72 9.63 13.44
C LYS A 257 -15.90 9.79 12.16
N ALA A 258 -14.87 10.63 12.21
CA ALA A 258 -13.87 10.73 11.16
C ALA A 258 -12.48 10.44 11.75
N ILE A 259 -11.67 9.67 11.01
CA ILE A 259 -10.35 9.21 11.48
C ILE A 259 -9.37 9.39 10.32
N PHE A 260 -8.26 10.09 10.57
CA PHE A 260 -7.11 10.09 9.67
C PHE A 260 -6.25 8.85 9.97
N GLN A 261 -5.96 8.08 8.94
CA GLN A 261 -5.12 6.90 9.08
C GLN A 261 -3.75 7.11 8.47
N PHE A 262 -2.73 6.99 9.30
CA PHE A 262 -1.36 6.79 8.84
C PHE A 262 -1.01 5.31 8.89
N THR A 263 -0.67 4.71 7.75
CA THR A 263 -0.37 3.28 7.67
C THR A 263 0.92 2.93 8.41
N GLN A 264 0.84 1.97 9.29
CA GLN A 264 1.96 1.43 10.05
C GLN A 264 2.20 -0.02 9.65
N VAL A 265 3.07 -0.23 8.67
CA VAL A 265 3.52 -1.57 8.30
C VAL A 265 4.41 -2.09 9.42
N ASN A 266 4.00 -3.18 10.02
CA ASN A 266 4.74 -3.90 11.05
C ASN A 266 4.56 -5.41 10.87
N ARG A 267 5.42 -6.18 11.53
CA ARG A 267 5.47 -7.63 11.40
C ARG A 267 4.16 -8.32 11.77
N GLU A 268 3.49 -7.89 12.84
CA GLU A 268 2.23 -8.49 13.29
C GLU A 268 1.14 -8.38 12.23
N ARG A 269 0.98 -7.18 11.65
CA ARG A 269 0.01 -6.94 10.57
C ARG A 269 0.35 -7.71 9.31
N LEU A 270 1.64 -7.78 8.95
CA LEU A 270 2.09 -8.57 7.81
C LEU A 270 1.80 -10.06 7.99
N ILE A 271 2.04 -10.62 9.17
CA ILE A 271 1.71 -12.03 9.46
C ILE A 271 0.20 -12.29 9.31
N LYS A 272 -0.64 -11.44 9.90
CA LYS A 272 -2.10 -11.56 9.80
C LYS A 272 -2.58 -11.42 8.36
N LEU A 273 -2.01 -10.45 7.63
CA LEU A 273 -2.32 -10.22 6.22
C LEU A 273 -1.93 -11.41 5.35
N ALA A 274 -0.74 -11.99 5.55
CA ALA A 274 -0.29 -13.16 4.81
C ALA A 274 -1.20 -14.37 5.04
N GLN A 275 -1.56 -14.65 6.29
CA GLN A 275 -2.48 -15.71 6.64
C GLN A 275 -3.86 -15.51 5.99
N TRP A 276 -4.36 -14.27 6.03
CA TRP A 276 -5.65 -13.94 5.45
C TRP A 276 -5.66 -14.08 3.92
N VAL A 277 -4.59 -13.62 3.25
CA VAL A 277 -4.39 -13.77 1.81
C VAL A 277 -4.40 -15.24 1.40
N ASP A 278 -3.62 -16.08 2.09
CA ASP A 278 -3.55 -17.51 1.80
C ASP A 278 -4.90 -18.24 1.98
N GLN A 279 -5.68 -17.84 3.00
CA GLN A 279 -6.98 -18.45 3.31
C GLN A 279 -8.10 -18.03 2.34
N ASN A 280 -8.01 -16.82 1.78
CA ASN A 280 -9.12 -16.22 1.03
C ASN A 280 -8.87 -16.09 -0.48
N SER A 281 -7.73 -16.56 -0.98
CA SER A 281 -7.34 -16.46 -2.39
C SER A 281 -7.42 -15.02 -2.90
N ILE A 282 -6.74 -14.11 -2.20
CA ILE A 282 -6.70 -12.70 -2.55
C ILE A 282 -5.72 -12.46 -3.69
N HIS A 283 -6.12 -11.67 -4.66
CA HIS A 283 -5.32 -11.30 -5.80
C HIS A 283 -4.71 -9.90 -5.63
N VAL A 284 -3.43 -9.78 -5.91
CA VAL A 284 -2.76 -8.48 -6.04
C VAL A 284 -2.65 -8.16 -7.53
N ASN A 285 -3.50 -7.26 -8.00
CA ASN A 285 -3.48 -6.88 -9.41
C ASN A 285 -2.22 -6.06 -9.72
N ILE A 286 -1.40 -6.55 -10.64
CA ILE A 286 -0.22 -5.83 -11.15
C ILE A 286 -0.58 -5.23 -12.50
N ASP A 287 -0.69 -3.91 -12.54
CA ASP A 287 -0.96 -3.16 -13.77
C ASP A 287 0.25 -3.21 -14.72
N ARG A 288 1.45 -3.01 -14.17
CA ARG A 288 2.67 -3.01 -14.95
C ARG A 288 3.90 -3.40 -14.16
N MET A 289 4.77 -4.17 -14.80
CA MET A 289 6.12 -4.45 -14.31
C MET A 289 7.16 -3.69 -15.12
N PHE A 290 8.20 -3.22 -14.42
CA PHE A 290 9.37 -2.59 -15.00
C PHE A 290 10.63 -3.29 -14.50
N PRO A 291 11.71 -3.36 -15.29
CA PRO A 291 13.00 -3.77 -14.76
C PRO A 291 13.55 -2.70 -13.80
N LEU A 292 14.43 -3.09 -12.87
CA LEU A 292 15.06 -2.16 -11.93
C LEU A 292 15.76 -0.98 -12.64
N ASP A 293 16.33 -1.21 -13.82
CA ASP A 293 16.96 -0.17 -14.64
C ASP A 293 15.98 0.94 -15.09
N GLU A 294 14.69 0.70 -14.98
CA GLU A 294 13.62 1.66 -15.33
C GLU A 294 12.86 2.19 -14.10
N ALA A 295 13.47 2.14 -12.90
CA ALA A 295 12.81 2.59 -11.66
C ALA A 295 12.27 4.02 -11.74
N GLY A 296 12.96 4.93 -12.44
CA GLY A 296 12.48 6.30 -12.68
C GLY A 296 11.17 6.31 -13.47
N LYS A 297 11.10 5.55 -14.56
CA LYS A 297 9.87 5.43 -15.37
C LYS A 297 8.72 4.79 -14.58
N ALA A 298 9.00 3.81 -13.72
CA ALA A 298 8.00 3.18 -12.88
C ALA A 298 7.39 4.15 -11.87
N LEU A 299 8.20 5.02 -11.25
CA LEU A 299 7.75 6.07 -10.34
C LEU A 299 6.89 7.11 -11.06
N ASP A 300 7.31 7.55 -12.26
CA ASP A 300 6.54 8.50 -13.06
C ASP A 300 5.23 7.88 -13.56
N TYR A 301 5.25 6.63 -14.01
CA TYR A 301 4.06 5.89 -14.41
C TYR A 301 3.06 5.80 -13.24
N GLN A 302 3.53 5.45 -12.05
CA GLN A 302 2.68 5.38 -10.87
C GLN A 302 2.05 6.73 -10.50
N ARG A 303 2.80 7.84 -10.65
CA ARG A 303 2.33 9.20 -10.34
C ARG A 303 1.32 9.71 -11.37
N ASP A 304 1.60 9.51 -12.66
CA ASP A 304 0.93 10.25 -13.75
C ASP A 304 -0.23 9.46 -14.38
N VAL A 305 -0.20 8.11 -14.33
CA VAL A 305 -1.16 7.24 -15.06
C VAL A 305 -2.31 6.75 -14.17
N HIS A 306 -2.16 6.75 -12.86
CA HIS A 306 -3.13 6.18 -11.91
C HIS A 306 -3.43 4.70 -12.22
N PRO A 307 -2.44 3.81 -12.01
CA PRO A 307 -2.52 2.42 -12.45
C PRO A 307 -3.64 1.65 -11.78
N ARG A 308 -4.18 0.66 -12.49
CA ARG A 308 -5.12 -0.32 -11.95
C ARG A 308 -4.36 -1.32 -11.05
N GLY A 309 -4.45 -1.15 -9.73
CA GLY A 309 -3.68 -1.97 -8.77
C GLY A 309 -2.28 -1.44 -8.55
N LYS A 310 -1.26 -2.27 -8.83
CA LYS A 310 0.12 -2.00 -8.44
C LYS A 310 1.07 -1.92 -9.63
N VAL A 311 2.12 -1.11 -9.45
CA VAL A 311 3.32 -1.11 -10.27
C VAL A 311 4.42 -1.83 -9.49
N VAL A 312 5.19 -2.68 -10.16
CA VAL A 312 6.22 -3.50 -9.55
C VAL A 312 7.52 -3.42 -10.35
N LEU A 313 8.65 -3.38 -9.66
CA LEU A 313 9.97 -3.55 -10.24
C LEU A 313 10.40 -5.01 -10.14
N GLN A 314 10.78 -5.62 -11.27
CA GLN A 314 11.50 -6.87 -11.29
C GLN A 314 12.98 -6.57 -11.01
N VAL A 315 13.48 -7.05 -9.88
CA VAL A 315 14.85 -6.75 -9.41
C VAL A 315 15.82 -7.86 -9.80
N SER A 316 15.47 -9.10 -9.51
CA SER A 316 16.27 -10.28 -9.91
C SER A 316 15.34 -11.43 -10.35
N LYS A 317 15.89 -12.33 -11.17
CA LYS A 317 15.17 -13.54 -11.61
C LYS A 317 15.15 -14.61 -10.53
#